data_493f59202e1ef577d2df8f7ed5490923
#
_entry.id   493f59202e1ef577d2df8f7ed5490923
#
_cell.length_a   1.000
_cell.length_b   1.000
_cell.length_c   1.000
_cell.angle_alpha   90.00
_cell.angle_beta   90.00
_cell.angle_gamma   90.00
#
_symmetry.space_group_name_H-M   'P 1'
#
loop_
_entity.id
_entity.type
_entity.pdbx_description
1 polymer ?
#
loop_
_entity_poly.entity_id
_entity_poly.type
_entity_poly.pdbx_seq_one_letter_code
_entity_poly.pdbx_strand_id
1 'polypeptide(L)'
;MKKLYTITLLLASMLLSCGGGKGEAQKQKVSDGLWTFDVTKEYPTKEIYIQDIADVDYIPLETNDSILWRGREVLYLDDDYIVGANRNNGVYFHDGKGKALNMFNKMGQGPKEYLDMYKVQYDKKSDEIYINDMFKYYVYDKEGNFKRSFQGIEDKLYSRIEQFFILNEDELIQYNYNNHYTRVSRLTGEHLGDIKLGVADSTTTLLFRKNNMIFNTIVSHFTKDKEGYIITSF
;
A
#
# COMPACT_ATOMS: atom_id res chain seq x y z
N MET A 1 -66.21 32.48 -25.48
CA MET A 1 -65.00 33.01 -24.93
C MET A 1 -64.50 32.25 -23.72
N LYS A 2 -65.28 31.73 -22.78
CA LYS A 2 -64.83 30.99 -21.60
C LYS A 2 -64.08 29.64 -21.91
N LYS A 3 -64.41 28.95 -23.01
CA LYS A 3 -63.71 27.69 -23.40
C LYS A 3 -62.33 27.88 -23.99
N LEU A 4 -62.02 29.09 -24.50
CA LEU A 4 -60.73 29.40 -25.10
C LEU A 4 -59.66 29.63 -24.00
N TYR A 5 -60.05 30.24 -22.88
CA TYR A 5 -59.15 30.49 -21.74
C TYR A 5 -58.78 29.23 -20.98
N THR A 6 -59.66 28.21 -20.95
CA THR A 6 -59.38 26.91 -20.31
C THR A 6 -58.35 26.10 -21.09
N ILE A 7 -58.35 26.14 -22.41
CA ILE A 7 -57.40 25.45 -23.28
C ILE A 7 -56.02 26.12 -23.19
N THR A 8 -56.00 27.48 -23.14
CA THR A 8 -54.73 28.23 -23.00
C THR A 8 -54.09 28.03 -21.62
N LEU A 9 -54.87 27.87 -20.56
CA LEU A 9 -54.35 27.58 -19.20
C LEU A 9 -53.79 26.14 -19.10
N LEU A 10 -54.42 25.16 -19.83
CA LEU A 10 -53.91 23.78 -19.83
C LEU A 10 -52.63 23.64 -20.66
N LEU A 11 -52.44 24.42 -21.74
CA LEU A 11 -51.19 24.43 -22.51
C LEU A 11 -50.05 25.11 -21.76
N ALA A 12 -50.32 26.12 -20.93
CA ALA A 12 -49.29 26.81 -20.12
C ALA A 12 -48.73 25.95 -18.98
N SER A 13 -49.54 24.97 -18.50
CA SER A 13 -49.06 24.04 -17.44
C SER A 13 -48.12 22.94 -17.96
N MET A 14 -48.10 22.66 -19.27
CA MET A 14 -47.17 21.67 -19.85
C MET A 14 -45.79 22.20 -20.17
N LEU A 15 -45.58 23.52 -20.12
CA LEU A 15 -44.29 24.15 -20.41
C LEU A 15 -43.38 24.35 -19.15
N LEU A 16 -43.89 24.01 -17.97
CA LEU A 16 -43.15 24.12 -16.71
C LEU A 16 -42.48 22.81 -16.25
N SER A 17 -42.58 21.75 -17.06
CA SER A 17 -42.00 20.43 -16.71
C SER A 17 -40.64 20.15 -17.37
N CYS A 18 -39.89 21.17 -17.74
CA CYS A 18 -38.50 21.00 -18.18
C CYS A 18 -37.56 21.69 -17.24
N GLY A 19 -37.63 21.33 -15.96
CA GLY A 19 -36.61 21.61 -14.97
C GLY A 19 -35.53 20.55 -15.05
N GLY A 20 -34.43 20.86 -15.75
CA GLY A 20 -33.24 20.02 -15.75
C GLY A 20 -32.83 19.72 -14.31
N GLY A 21 -33.04 18.49 -13.89
CA GLY A 21 -32.52 17.98 -12.65
C GLY A 21 -30.99 18.06 -12.73
N LYS A 22 -30.40 19.10 -12.16
CA LYS A 22 -29.03 19.01 -11.66
C LYS A 22 -29.09 17.84 -10.69
N GLY A 23 -28.48 16.73 -11.06
CA GLY A 23 -28.29 15.62 -10.14
C GLY A 23 -27.54 16.17 -8.93
N GLU A 24 -28.27 16.47 -7.87
CA GLU A 24 -27.67 16.66 -6.58
C GLU A 24 -26.94 15.35 -6.28
N ALA A 25 -25.62 15.41 -6.26
CA ALA A 25 -24.83 14.35 -5.72
C ALA A 25 -25.41 14.06 -4.33
N GLN A 26 -26.14 12.97 -4.20
CA GLN A 26 -26.65 12.52 -2.91
C GLN A 26 -25.44 12.42 -1.98
N LYS A 27 -25.36 13.36 -1.04
CA LYS A 27 -24.38 13.28 0.06
C LYS A 27 -24.66 11.94 0.74
N GLN A 28 -23.79 10.98 0.49
CA GLN A 28 -23.83 9.69 1.17
C GLN A 28 -23.77 9.97 2.67
N LYS A 29 -24.75 9.45 3.40
CA LYS A 29 -24.78 9.58 4.85
C LYS A 29 -23.56 8.86 5.42
N VAL A 30 -22.68 9.60 6.04
CA VAL A 30 -21.57 9.06 6.81
C VAL A 30 -22.17 8.52 8.10
N SER A 31 -22.27 7.21 8.26
CA SER A 31 -22.51 6.59 9.56
C SER A 31 -21.16 6.38 10.23
N ASP A 32 -21.00 6.88 11.43
CA ASP A 32 -19.81 6.71 12.27
C ASP A 32 -18.49 7.23 11.68
N GLY A 33 -18.54 8.29 10.86
CA GLY A 33 -17.34 8.89 10.25
C GLY A 33 -16.77 8.11 9.06
N LEU A 34 -17.35 6.99 8.66
CA LEU A 34 -16.89 6.18 7.54
C LEU A 34 -17.71 6.43 6.27
N TRP A 35 -17.02 6.51 5.14
CA TRP A 35 -17.67 6.56 3.84
C TRP A 35 -18.21 5.17 3.46
N THR A 36 -19.50 5.09 3.16
CA THR A 36 -20.10 3.84 2.69
C THR A 36 -20.24 3.90 1.16
N PHE A 37 -19.66 2.93 0.49
CA PHE A 37 -19.74 2.77 -0.95
C PHE A 37 -20.59 1.53 -1.28
N ASP A 38 -21.68 1.73 -2.00
CA ASP A 38 -22.59 0.64 -2.40
C ASP A 38 -22.12 0.05 -3.74
N VAL A 39 -21.38 -1.05 -3.68
CA VAL A 39 -20.81 -1.73 -4.86
C VAL A 39 -21.85 -2.30 -5.82
N THR A 40 -23.15 -2.34 -5.44
CA THR A 40 -24.24 -2.84 -6.29
C THR A 40 -24.82 -1.76 -7.21
N LYS A 41 -24.48 -0.50 -6.95
CA LYS A 41 -24.95 0.64 -7.75
C LYS A 41 -24.01 0.94 -8.90
N GLU A 42 -24.59 1.42 -9.98
CA GLU A 42 -23.82 2.06 -11.05
C GLU A 42 -23.58 3.53 -10.68
N TYR A 43 -22.32 3.94 -10.76
CA TYR A 43 -21.93 5.32 -10.51
C TYR A 43 -21.51 5.98 -11.83
N PRO A 44 -21.79 7.28 -11.99
CA PRO A 44 -21.36 7.99 -13.17
C PRO A 44 -19.83 8.01 -13.24
N THR A 45 -19.30 7.69 -14.40
CA THR A 45 -17.88 7.82 -14.66
C THR A 45 -17.51 9.28 -14.90
N LYS A 46 -16.39 9.72 -14.31
CA LYS A 46 -15.81 11.03 -14.54
C LYS A 46 -14.34 10.85 -14.87
N GLU A 47 -13.89 11.49 -15.92
CA GLU A 47 -12.47 11.61 -16.19
C GLU A 47 -11.87 12.62 -15.20
N ILE A 48 -10.83 12.21 -14.47
CA ILE A 48 -10.16 13.03 -13.47
C ILE A 48 -8.67 12.99 -13.81
N TYR A 49 -8.07 14.14 -13.99
CA TYR A 49 -6.63 14.27 -14.10
C TYR A 49 -6.04 14.44 -12.69
N ILE A 50 -4.84 13.91 -12.46
CA ILE A 50 -4.20 13.97 -11.15
C ILE A 50 -4.05 15.42 -10.66
N GLN A 51 -3.82 16.36 -11.57
CA GLN A 51 -3.72 17.78 -11.30
C GLN A 51 -5.02 18.42 -10.81
N ASP A 52 -6.17 17.76 -11.00
CA ASP A 52 -7.48 18.24 -10.50
C ASP A 52 -7.65 17.98 -9.00
N ILE A 53 -6.83 17.08 -8.43
CA ILE A 53 -6.98 16.58 -7.05
C ILE A 53 -5.70 16.67 -6.22
N ALA A 54 -4.55 16.94 -6.83
CA ALA A 54 -3.25 17.02 -6.16
C ALA A 54 -2.31 17.99 -6.88
N ASP A 55 -1.42 18.60 -6.13
CA ASP A 55 -0.23 19.24 -6.68
C ASP A 55 0.76 18.18 -7.12
N VAL A 56 1.41 18.39 -8.27
CA VAL A 56 2.34 17.42 -8.85
C VAL A 56 3.71 18.06 -9.03
N ASP A 57 4.67 17.52 -8.30
CA ASP A 57 6.07 17.89 -8.41
C ASP A 57 6.91 16.75 -9.00
N TYR A 58 7.98 17.12 -9.69
CA TYR A 58 8.90 16.16 -10.30
C TYR A 58 10.29 16.34 -9.69
N ILE A 59 10.83 15.30 -9.11
CA ILE A 59 12.18 15.28 -8.57
C ILE A 59 13.07 14.48 -9.54
N PRO A 60 13.96 15.15 -10.28
CA PRO A 60 14.91 14.45 -11.16
C PRO A 60 15.93 13.71 -10.31
N LEU A 61 16.07 12.40 -10.51
CA LEU A 61 17.06 11.60 -9.80
C LEU A 61 18.39 11.64 -10.55
N GLU A 62 19.44 12.04 -9.84
CA GLU A 62 20.81 12.02 -10.35
C GLU A 62 21.26 10.58 -10.59
N THR A 63 21.91 10.37 -11.74
CA THR A 63 22.62 9.13 -12.06
C THR A 63 24.06 9.45 -12.37
N ASN A 64 24.97 8.59 -11.93
CA ASN A 64 26.40 8.69 -12.22
C ASN A 64 26.98 7.29 -12.49
N ASP A 65 28.26 7.20 -12.80
CA ASP A 65 28.92 5.93 -13.15
C ASP A 65 28.85 4.88 -12.01
N SER A 66 28.71 5.32 -10.76
CA SER A 66 28.61 4.44 -9.60
C SER A 66 27.16 4.16 -9.18
N ILE A 67 26.23 5.08 -9.44
CA ILE A 67 24.84 5.01 -9.05
C ILE A 67 23.95 5.24 -10.26
N LEU A 68 23.58 4.15 -10.93
CA LEU A 68 22.59 4.17 -11.99
C LEU A 68 21.25 3.73 -11.41
N TRP A 69 20.30 4.66 -11.26
CA TRP A 69 18.99 4.34 -10.74
C TRP A 69 18.30 3.26 -11.58
N ARG A 70 18.08 2.11 -10.96
CA ARG A 70 17.30 1.01 -11.51
C ARG A 70 16.21 0.59 -10.53
N GLY A 71 15.84 1.49 -9.60
CA GLY A 71 14.78 1.25 -8.62
C GLY A 71 13.45 0.95 -9.32
N ARG A 72 12.74 -0.06 -8.82
CA ARG A 72 11.39 -0.42 -9.25
C ARG A 72 10.36 -0.06 -8.20
N GLU A 73 10.79 0.12 -6.97
CA GLU A 73 9.97 0.39 -5.81
C GLU A 73 10.58 1.56 -5.04
N VAL A 74 9.74 2.51 -4.64
CA VAL A 74 10.11 3.57 -3.71
C VAL A 74 9.71 3.08 -2.31
N LEU A 75 10.69 2.90 -1.45
CA LEU A 75 10.51 2.42 -0.08
C LEU A 75 10.18 3.54 0.90
N TYR A 76 10.75 4.71 0.63
CA TYR A 76 10.64 5.87 1.48
C TYR A 76 10.86 7.16 0.69
N LEU A 77 10.11 8.19 1.04
CA LEU A 77 10.22 9.53 0.44
C LEU A 77 9.87 10.58 1.50
N ASP A 78 10.80 11.50 1.74
CA ASP A 78 10.56 12.73 2.47
C ASP A 78 11.53 13.84 1.97
N ASP A 79 11.60 14.96 2.70
CA ASP A 79 12.47 16.09 2.36
C ASP A 79 13.97 15.77 2.47
N ASP A 80 14.35 14.75 3.23
CA ASP A 80 15.75 14.37 3.45
C ASP A 80 16.21 13.28 2.49
N TYR A 81 15.34 12.26 2.25
CA TYR A 81 15.72 11.05 1.51
C TYR A 81 14.65 10.54 0.55
N ILE A 82 15.16 10.04 -0.57
CA ILE A 82 14.43 9.16 -1.49
C ILE A 82 15.16 7.81 -1.46
N VAL A 83 14.49 6.79 -0.93
CA VAL A 83 15.03 5.44 -0.85
C VAL A 83 14.27 4.53 -1.77
N GLY A 84 14.96 3.86 -2.66
CA GLY A 84 14.34 2.91 -3.57
C GLY A 84 15.08 1.59 -3.62
N ALA A 85 14.42 0.58 -4.17
CA ALA A 85 15.00 -0.74 -4.29
C ALA A 85 14.66 -1.41 -5.63
N ASN A 86 15.51 -2.36 -5.97
CA ASN A 86 15.30 -3.30 -7.06
C ASN A 86 15.90 -4.65 -6.66
N ARG A 87 15.09 -5.70 -6.72
CA ARG A 87 15.46 -7.06 -6.33
C ARG A 87 16.84 -7.51 -6.84
N ASN A 88 17.17 -7.17 -8.08
CA ASN A 88 18.40 -7.62 -8.72
C ASN A 88 19.56 -6.64 -8.59
N ASN A 89 19.29 -5.38 -8.24
CA ASN A 89 20.26 -4.31 -8.31
C ASN A 89 20.62 -3.70 -6.94
N GLY A 90 19.79 -3.90 -5.91
CA GLY A 90 20.07 -3.42 -4.56
C GLY A 90 19.20 -2.26 -4.11
N VAL A 91 19.67 -1.53 -3.12
CA VAL A 91 19.01 -0.38 -2.49
C VAL A 91 19.74 0.90 -2.88
N TYR A 92 18.97 1.94 -3.17
CA TYR A 92 19.45 3.23 -3.65
C TYR A 92 19.03 4.34 -2.69
N PHE A 93 19.94 5.23 -2.40
CA PHE A 93 19.71 6.42 -1.58
C PHE A 93 19.99 7.67 -2.40
N HIS A 94 19.02 8.57 -2.41
CA HIS A 94 19.15 9.94 -2.90
C HIS A 94 18.73 10.89 -1.79
N ASP A 95 19.22 12.12 -1.80
CA ASP A 95 18.66 13.17 -0.94
C ASP A 95 17.25 13.57 -1.42
N GLY A 96 16.53 14.35 -0.63
CA GLY A 96 15.17 14.79 -0.97
C GLY A 96 15.06 15.65 -2.23
N LYS A 97 16.20 16.08 -2.80
CA LYS A 97 16.28 16.82 -4.07
C LYS A 97 16.71 15.94 -5.25
N GLY A 98 16.89 14.65 -5.00
CA GLY A 98 17.25 13.67 -6.01
C GLY A 98 18.74 13.49 -6.28
N LYS A 99 19.63 14.12 -5.47
CA LYS A 99 21.07 13.91 -5.60
C LYS A 99 21.44 12.51 -5.12
N ALA A 100 22.22 11.77 -5.94
CA ALA A 100 22.67 10.43 -5.61
C ALA A 100 23.63 10.44 -4.41
N LEU A 101 23.32 9.66 -3.37
CA LEU A 101 24.11 9.55 -2.14
C LEU A 101 24.85 8.24 -2.07
N ASN A 102 24.12 7.12 -2.13
CA ASN A 102 24.68 5.78 -1.98
C ASN A 102 23.85 4.73 -2.70
N MET A 103 24.50 3.61 -2.97
CA MET A 103 23.85 2.40 -3.48
C MET A 103 24.61 1.18 -2.97
N PHE A 104 23.90 0.16 -2.50
CA PHE A 104 24.52 -1.11 -2.17
C PHE A 104 23.69 -2.30 -2.67
N ASN A 105 24.40 -3.38 -2.97
CA ASN A 105 23.85 -4.69 -3.21
C ASN A 105 24.72 -5.71 -2.44
N LYS A 106 24.10 -6.47 -1.54
CA LYS A 106 24.77 -7.49 -0.73
C LYS A 106 24.23 -8.90 -1.05
N MET A 107 23.80 -9.09 -2.30
CA MET A 107 23.39 -10.41 -2.76
C MET A 107 24.61 -11.32 -2.91
N GLY A 108 24.57 -12.48 -2.24
CA GLY A 108 25.68 -13.44 -2.24
C GLY A 108 25.38 -14.66 -1.38
N GLN A 109 26.42 -15.45 -1.10
CA GLN A 109 26.33 -16.71 -0.31
C GLN A 109 27.07 -16.62 1.01
N GLY A 110 27.58 -15.46 1.36
CA GLY A 110 28.29 -15.25 2.63
C GLY A 110 27.33 -15.12 3.82
N PRO A 111 27.84 -15.27 5.05
CA PRO A 111 27.00 -15.25 6.26
C PRO A 111 26.30 -13.89 6.53
N LYS A 112 26.77 -12.84 5.89
CA LYS A 112 26.24 -11.48 5.99
C LYS A 112 25.56 -11.02 4.69
N GLU A 113 25.28 -11.94 3.78
CA GLU A 113 24.75 -11.69 2.46
C GLU A 113 23.39 -12.39 2.31
N TYR A 114 22.45 -11.75 1.65
CA TYR A 114 21.15 -12.33 1.34
C TYR A 114 21.21 -13.05 -0.02
N LEU A 115 20.50 -14.16 -0.13
CA LEU A 115 20.40 -14.91 -1.39
C LEU A 115 19.48 -14.22 -2.40
N ASP A 116 18.47 -13.52 -1.90
CA ASP A 116 17.48 -12.82 -2.70
C ASP A 116 16.92 -11.63 -1.92
N MET A 117 16.56 -10.57 -2.61
CA MET A 117 15.82 -9.44 -2.03
C MET A 117 14.33 -9.63 -2.33
N TYR A 118 13.66 -10.50 -1.56
CA TYR A 118 12.26 -10.81 -1.78
C TYR A 118 11.36 -9.66 -1.33
N LYS A 119 11.59 -9.17 -0.11
CA LYS A 119 10.95 -7.97 0.44
C LYS A 119 11.98 -7.08 1.10
N VAL A 120 11.76 -5.79 1.02
CA VAL A 120 12.66 -4.80 1.60
C VAL A 120 11.86 -3.67 2.25
N GLN A 121 12.34 -3.17 3.38
CA GLN A 121 11.81 -1.97 4.03
C GLN A 121 12.94 -1.12 4.59
N TYR A 122 12.74 0.18 4.59
CA TYR A 122 13.59 1.15 5.25
C TYR A 122 12.89 1.73 6.47
N ASP A 123 13.58 1.71 7.61
CA ASP A 123 13.15 2.39 8.82
C ASP A 123 14.02 3.64 9.04
N LYS A 124 13.49 4.80 8.70
CA LYS A 124 14.19 6.09 8.90
C LYS A 124 14.56 6.33 10.36
N LYS A 125 13.74 5.88 11.31
CA LYS A 125 13.96 6.15 12.73
C LYS A 125 15.22 5.49 13.27
N SER A 126 15.49 4.26 12.85
CA SER A 126 16.71 3.52 13.22
C SER A 126 17.81 3.61 12.17
N ASP A 127 17.52 4.20 11.02
CA ASP A 127 18.38 4.27 9.82
C ASP A 127 18.80 2.87 9.34
N GLU A 128 17.83 1.94 9.35
CA GLU A 128 18.04 0.52 9.04
C GLU A 128 17.26 0.05 7.82
N ILE A 129 17.94 -0.76 7.01
CA ILE A 129 17.33 -1.47 5.87
C ILE A 129 17.12 -2.92 6.27
N TYR A 130 15.89 -3.37 6.19
CA TYR A 130 15.49 -4.76 6.40
C TYR A 130 15.28 -5.43 5.05
N ILE A 131 16.05 -6.45 4.77
CA ILE A 131 15.92 -7.28 3.57
C ILE A 131 15.50 -8.68 4.01
N ASN A 132 14.39 -9.15 3.46
CA ASN A 132 13.91 -10.51 3.66
C ASN A 132 14.19 -11.34 2.40
N ASP A 133 14.79 -12.52 2.57
CA ASP A 133 15.09 -13.47 1.52
C ASP A 133 14.13 -14.69 1.50
N MET A 134 12.87 -14.48 1.86
CA MET A 134 11.79 -15.45 2.06
C MET A 134 11.73 -16.03 3.47
N PHE A 135 12.85 -16.34 4.13
CA PHE A 135 12.89 -17.04 5.41
C PHE A 135 13.59 -16.25 6.49
N LYS A 136 14.59 -15.48 6.09
CA LYS A 136 15.50 -14.80 6.99
C LYS A 136 15.51 -13.30 6.72
N TYR A 137 15.74 -12.54 7.77
CA TYR A 137 15.93 -11.11 7.70
C TYR A 137 17.40 -10.77 7.82
N TYR A 138 17.85 -9.84 6.98
CA TYR A 138 19.16 -9.24 7.02
C TYR A 138 18.97 -7.74 7.22
N VAL A 139 19.70 -7.18 8.17
CA VAL A 139 19.61 -5.78 8.54
C VAL A 139 20.94 -5.10 8.28
N TYR A 140 20.87 -4.01 7.52
CA TYR A 140 22.00 -3.19 7.16
C TYR A 140 21.74 -1.73 7.59
N ASP A 141 22.79 -0.93 7.71
CA ASP A 141 22.67 0.52 7.75
C ASP A 141 22.51 1.08 6.32
N LYS A 142 22.32 2.40 6.20
CA LYS A 142 22.20 3.07 4.91
C LYS A 142 23.47 3.03 4.06
N GLU A 143 24.62 2.81 4.65
CA GLU A 143 25.90 2.61 3.96
C GLU A 143 26.04 1.18 3.42
N GLY A 144 25.14 0.26 3.80
CA GLY A 144 25.19 -1.15 3.43
C GLY A 144 26.11 -1.98 4.33
N ASN A 145 26.45 -1.50 5.54
CA ASN A 145 27.17 -2.30 6.52
C ASN A 145 26.19 -3.23 7.22
N PHE A 146 26.58 -4.49 7.33
CA PHE A 146 25.77 -5.50 8.01
C PHE A 146 25.68 -5.24 9.52
N LYS A 147 24.48 -5.18 10.05
CA LYS A 147 24.20 -5.03 11.49
C LYS A 147 23.88 -6.36 12.17
N ARG A 148 22.91 -7.09 11.65
CA ARG A 148 22.44 -8.37 12.19
C ARG A 148 21.59 -9.13 11.18
N SER A 149 21.32 -10.38 11.51
CA SER A 149 20.30 -11.17 10.82
C SER A 149 19.58 -12.07 11.82
N PHE A 150 18.34 -12.41 11.52
CA PHE A 150 17.53 -13.31 12.32
C PHE A 150 16.57 -14.11 11.45
N GLN A 151 16.19 -15.27 11.94
CA GLN A 151 15.23 -16.13 11.25
C GLN A 151 13.82 -15.54 11.40
N GLY A 152 13.03 -15.56 10.34
CA GLY A 152 11.60 -15.31 10.44
C GLY A 152 10.87 -16.48 11.11
N ILE A 153 9.64 -16.24 11.54
CA ILE A 153 8.81 -17.32 12.09
C ILE A 153 8.30 -18.20 10.94
N GLU A 154 8.64 -19.47 11.01
CA GLU A 154 8.20 -20.46 10.06
C GLU A 154 6.87 -21.08 10.52
N ASP A 155 5.87 -21.02 9.63
CA ASP A 155 4.67 -21.84 9.80
C ASP A 155 4.93 -23.25 9.24
N LYS A 156 4.46 -24.29 9.93
CA LYS A 156 4.67 -25.70 9.55
C LYS A 156 4.15 -26.05 8.15
N LEU A 157 3.22 -25.27 7.63
CA LEU A 157 2.63 -25.48 6.30
C LEU A 157 3.23 -24.59 5.20
N TYR A 158 3.68 -23.37 5.55
CA TYR A 158 4.18 -22.39 4.59
C TYR A 158 5.27 -21.54 5.25
N SER A 159 6.50 -21.92 5.03
CA SER A 159 7.66 -21.28 5.67
C SER A 159 8.01 -19.92 5.11
N ARG A 160 7.43 -19.53 3.95
CA ARG A 160 7.79 -18.28 3.27
C ARG A 160 7.10 -17.06 3.86
N ILE A 161 7.86 -16.02 4.10
CA ILE A 161 7.36 -14.71 4.49
C ILE A 161 6.89 -13.98 3.24
N GLU A 162 5.59 -13.68 3.17
CA GLU A 162 5.01 -12.99 2.01
C GLU A 162 5.16 -11.47 2.12
N GLN A 163 5.09 -10.95 3.34
CA GLN A 163 5.23 -9.54 3.63
C GLN A 163 5.64 -9.32 5.08
N PHE A 164 6.24 -8.18 5.36
CA PHE A 164 6.47 -7.73 6.73
C PHE A 164 6.33 -6.21 6.84
N PHE A 165 6.12 -5.73 8.07
CA PHE A 165 5.93 -4.32 8.38
C PHE A 165 6.65 -4.00 9.68
N ILE A 166 7.43 -2.94 9.70
CA ILE A 166 8.08 -2.44 10.91
C ILE A 166 7.02 -1.72 11.74
N LEU A 167 6.65 -2.30 12.87
CA LEU A 167 5.60 -1.78 13.74
C LEU A 167 6.11 -0.65 14.64
N ASN A 168 7.19 -0.91 15.35
CA ASN A 168 7.82 0.02 16.29
C ASN A 168 9.32 -0.28 16.44
N GLU A 169 9.98 0.25 17.46
CA GLU A 169 11.44 0.06 17.69
C GLU A 169 11.82 -1.39 17.99
N ASP A 170 10.91 -2.17 18.58
CA ASP A 170 11.20 -3.52 19.07
C ASP A 170 10.61 -4.61 18.17
N GLU A 171 9.58 -4.30 17.42
CA GLU A 171 8.74 -5.29 16.74
C GLU A 171 8.53 -5.01 15.26
N LEU A 172 8.42 -6.08 14.51
CA LEU A 172 7.83 -6.11 13.19
C LEU A 172 6.63 -7.07 13.16
N ILE A 173 5.73 -6.86 12.21
CA ILE A 173 4.66 -7.79 11.89
C ILE A 173 5.10 -8.56 10.65
N GLN A 174 5.09 -9.87 10.75
CA GLN A 174 5.31 -10.78 9.64
C GLN A 174 3.96 -11.34 9.16
N TYR A 175 3.76 -11.37 7.86
CA TYR A 175 2.62 -11.99 7.22
C TYR A 175 3.05 -13.22 6.42
N ASN A 176 2.42 -14.35 6.69
CA ASN A 176 2.60 -15.61 5.99
C ASN A 176 1.34 -15.94 5.16
N TYR A 177 1.49 -16.85 4.21
CA TYR A 177 0.50 -17.13 3.16
C TYR A 177 -0.93 -17.46 3.63
N ASN A 178 -1.14 -17.88 4.87
CA ASN A 178 -2.45 -18.28 5.40
C ASN A 178 -3.20 -17.18 6.15
N ASN A 179 -3.00 -15.91 5.81
CA ASN A 179 -3.54 -14.77 6.55
C ASN A 179 -3.11 -14.76 8.03
N HIS A 180 -1.95 -15.34 8.30
CA HIS A 180 -1.38 -15.41 9.62
C HIS A 180 -0.42 -14.25 9.84
N TYR A 181 -0.76 -13.38 10.78
CA TYR A 181 0.04 -12.23 11.16
C TYR A 181 0.69 -12.50 12.50
N THR A 182 2.00 -12.39 12.53
CA THR A 182 2.82 -12.70 13.69
C THR A 182 3.66 -11.49 14.08
N ARG A 183 3.68 -11.16 15.37
CA ARG A 183 4.58 -10.16 15.92
C ARG A 183 5.94 -10.82 16.20
N VAL A 184 6.99 -10.21 15.72
CA VAL A 184 8.36 -10.74 15.75
C VAL A 184 9.30 -9.69 16.29
N SER A 185 10.23 -10.08 17.17
CA SER A 185 11.29 -9.19 17.64
C SER A 185 12.22 -8.79 16.52
N ARG A 186 12.45 -7.49 16.33
CA ARG A 186 13.38 -6.94 15.34
C ARG A 186 14.87 -7.22 15.67
N LEU A 187 15.15 -7.59 16.89
CA LEU A 187 16.52 -7.87 17.34
C LEU A 187 16.87 -9.34 17.21
N THR A 188 15.98 -10.22 17.66
CA THR A 188 16.28 -11.65 17.82
C THR A 188 15.52 -12.56 16.86
N GLY A 189 14.43 -12.07 16.27
CA GLY A 189 13.50 -12.90 15.49
C GLY A 189 12.55 -13.72 16.38
N GLU A 190 12.50 -13.47 17.69
CA GLU A 190 11.64 -14.19 18.61
C GLU A 190 10.16 -13.91 18.31
N HIS A 191 9.35 -14.96 18.42
CA HIS A 191 7.90 -14.89 18.32
C HIS A 191 7.30 -14.19 19.54
N LEU A 192 6.68 -13.03 19.33
CA LEU A 192 6.10 -12.23 20.40
C LEU A 192 4.58 -12.43 20.55
N GLY A 193 3.95 -13.09 19.59
CA GLY A 193 2.53 -13.40 19.58
C GLY A 193 1.89 -13.23 18.20
N ASP A 194 0.66 -13.76 18.09
CA ASP A 194 -0.10 -13.70 16.85
C ASP A 194 -1.15 -12.60 16.90
N ILE A 195 -1.39 -11.96 15.77
CA ILE A 195 -2.47 -10.99 15.61
C ILE A 195 -3.69 -11.74 15.08
N LYS A 196 -4.72 -11.86 15.92
CA LYS A 196 -6.00 -12.42 15.52
C LYS A 196 -6.82 -11.33 14.83
N LEU A 197 -7.00 -11.47 13.53
CA LEU A 197 -7.99 -10.68 12.81
C LEU A 197 -9.38 -11.13 13.26
N GLY A 198 -10.29 -10.21 13.58
CA GLY A 198 -11.67 -10.52 14.01
C GLY A 198 -12.56 -11.12 12.90
N VAL A 199 -11.98 -11.65 11.85
CA VAL A 199 -12.64 -12.38 10.75
C VAL A 199 -12.69 -13.85 11.13
N ALA A 200 -13.83 -14.49 10.94
CA ALA A 200 -14.00 -15.92 11.19
C ALA A 200 -12.94 -16.74 10.45
N ASP A 201 -12.47 -17.83 11.06
CA ASP A 201 -11.43 -18.75 10.55
C ASP A 201 -11.69 -19.38 9.17
N SER A 202 -12.86 -19.13 8.57
CA SER A 202 -13.12 -19.47 7.19
C SER A 202 -12.66 -18.33 6.31
N THR A 203 -11.48 -18.46 5.73
CA THR A 203 -11.00 -17.64 4.63
C THR A 203 -12.04 -17.67 3.51
N THR A 204 -12.96 -16.76 3.55
CA THR A 204 -13.84 -16.53 2.42
C THR A 204 -13.01 -15.77 1.40
N THR A 205 -12.32 -16.50 0.57
CA THR A 205 -11.77 -15.93 -0.66
C THR A 205 -12.97 -15.49 -1.47
N LEU A 206 -13.28 -14.20 -1.46
CA LEU A 206 -14.32 -13.66 -2.32
C LEU A 206 -13.83 -13.75 -3.77
N LEU A 207 -14.21 -14.80 -4.45
CA LEU A 207 -13.95 -14.98 -5.86
C LEU A 207 -15.02 -14.22 -6.65
N PHE A 208 -14.68 -13.07 -7.16
CA PHE A 208 -15.53 -12.39 -8.14
C PHE A 208 -15.24 -12.95 -9.53
N ARG A 209 -16.25 -13.54 -10.15
CA ARG A 209 -16.17 -14.00 -11.53
C ARG A 209 -16.96 -13.07 -12.42
N LYS A 210 -16.26 -12.31 -13.27
CA LYS A 210 -16.88 -11.51 -14.34
C LYS A 210 -16.11 -11.78 -15.64
N ASN A 211 -16.85 -12.13 -16.70
CA ASN A 211 -16.30 -12.35 -18.04
C ASN A 211 -15.10 -13.33 -18.10
N ASN A 212 -15.21 -14.49 -17.46
CA ASN A 212 -14.16 -15.48 -17.35
C ASN A 212 -12.88 -15.05 -16.63
N MET A 213 -12.83 -13.87 -16.04
CA MET A 213 -11.75 -13.46 -15.15
C MET A 213 -12.11 -13.77 -13.70
N ILE A 214 -11.18 -14.36 -12.98
CA ILE A 214 -11.27 -14.62 -11.54
C ILE A 214 -10.43 -13.55 -10.86
N PHE A 215 -11.08 -12.70 -10.08
CA PHE A 215 -10.40 -11.75 -9.22
C PHE A 215 -10.26 -12.35 -7.83
N ASN A 216 -9.05 -12.56 -7.40
CA ASN A 216 -8.75 -12.96 -6.03
C ASN A 216 -8.45 -11.69 -5.23
N THR A 217 -9.35 -11.31 -4.32
CA THR A 217 -9.19 -10.15 -3.49
C THR A 217 -8.83 -10.57 -2.06
N ILE A 218 -7.61 -11.02 -1.86
CA ILE A 218 -7.01 -10.92 -0.54
C ILE A 218 -5.98 -9.80 -0.65
N VAL A 219 -6.40 -8.61 -0.38
CA VAL A 219 -5.49 -7.48 -0.25
C VAL A 219 -5.56 -7.02 1.20
N SER A 220 -4.68 -7.56 2.01
CA SER A 220 -4.44 -7.02 3.33
C SER A 220 -3.53 -5.81 3.17
N HIS A 221 -4.08 -4.62 3.37
CA HIS A 221 -3.29 -3.40 3.40
C HIS A 221 -3.08 -2.97 4.85
N PHE A 222 -1.81 -2.79 5.21
CA PHE A 222 -1.45 -2.08 6.42
C PHE A 222 -1.24 -0.61 6.05
N THR A 223 -2.04 0.25 6.61
CA THR A 223 -1.85 1.70 6.49
C THR A 223 -1.36 2.22 7.82
N LYS A 224 -0.27 2.99 7.80
CA LYS A 224 0.20 3.72 8.96
C LYS A 224 -0.55 5.05 9.01
N ASP A 225 -1.31 5.28 10.05
CA ASP A 225 -1.84 6.58 10.38
C ASP A 225 -1.00 7.26 11.49
N LYS A 226 -1.45 8.42 11.98
CA LYS A 226 -0.78 9.18 13.04
C LYS A 226 -0.79 8.46 14.40
N GLU A 227 -1.64 7.47 14.59
CA GLU A 227 -1.92 6.80 15.85
C GLU A 227 -1.50 5.32 15.87
N GLY A 228 -1.11 4.75 14.73
CA GLY A 228 -0.72 3.35 14.62
C GLY A 228 -0.97 2.73 13.25
N TYR A 229 -1.08 1.40 13.21
CA TYR A 229 -1.39 0.67 12.00
C TYR A 229 -2.84 0.20 11.99
N ILE A 230 -3.55 0.50 10.92
CA ILE A 230 -4.87 -0.06 10.66
C ILE A 230 -4.70 -1.26 9.73
N ILE A 231 -5.14 -2.42 10.17
CA ILE A 231 -5.21 -3.62 9.35
C ILE A 231 -6.60 -3.63 8.70
N THR A 232 -6.65 -3.46 7.39
CA THR A 232 -7.88 -3.63 6.63
C THR A 232 -7.78 -4.90 5.80
N SER A 233 -8.67 -5.87 6.04
CA SER A 233 -8.90 -7.00 5.15
C SER A 233 -10.21 -6.76 4.40
N PHE A 234 -10.18 -6.89 3.10
CA PHE A 234 -11.37 -6.86 2.26
C PHE A 234 -11.63 -8.23 1.65
#